data_6a83c4b82c18f2bd311c9abde09eecac
#
_entry.id   6a83c4b82c18f2bd311c9abde09eecac
#
_cell.length_a   1.000
_cell.length_b   1.000
_cell.length_c   1.000
_cell.angle_alpha   90.00
_cell.angle_beta   90.00
_cell.angle_gamma   90.00
#
_symmetry.space_group_name_H-M   'P 1'
#
loop_
_entity.id
_entity.type
_entity.pdbx_description
1 polymer ?
#
loop_
_entity_poly.entity_id
_entity_poly.type
_entity_poly.pdbx_seq_one_letter_code
_entity_poly.pdbx_strand_id
1 'polypeptide(L)'
;STQPLNIVTLDSPEAYIMKTFSRLFTQKTGIDVNVCILSYDEIYEAFNSLDETSRFDILRLDVTWLSWFAQKLLRPLSEIDENIENSLGQYVEGVPEHYCRVHGQIYALPVTPSVQILYYRKDLFESPICKRTYFEQFHEELQPPKTFEEYNRIAAFFTRDLTPSSPVPYGSTITLGSTGVAGSEFLARLFAIQKNLY
;
A
#
# COMPACT_ATOMS: atom_id res chain seq x y z
N SER A 1 -33.23 2.13 19.87
CA SER A 1 -32.39 1.51 18.84
C SER A 1 -31.11 2.32 18.71
N THR A 2 -29.98 1.68 18.93
CA THR A 2 -28.66 2.25 18.64
C THR A 2 -28.59 2.52 17.14
N GLN A 3 -28.07 3.71 16.76
CA GLN A 3 -27.85 3.99 15.32
C GLN A 3 -26.78 3.02 14.78
N PRO A 4 -26.89 2.57 13.53
CA PRO A 4 -25.89 1.71 12.93
C PRO A 4 -24.57 2.46 12.77
N LEU A 5 -23.43 1.74 12.88
CA LEU A 5 -22.11 2.26 12.53
C LEU A 5 -21.93 2.19 11.02
N ASN A 6 -21.54 3.30 10.42
CA ASN A 6 -21.29 3.42 8.99
C ASN A 6 -19.78 3.46 8.73
N ILE A 7 -19.29 2.48 7.98
CA ILE A 7 -17.87 2.34 7.63
C ILE A 7 -17.72 2.55 6.15
N VAL A 8 -16.76 3.37 5.72
CA VAL A 8 -16.32 3.43 4.33
C VAL A 8 -14.98 2.75 4.17
N THR A 9 -14.84 1.89 3.18
CA THR A 9 -13.65 1.11 2.91
C THR A 9 -13.37 1.00 1.41
N LEU A 10 -12.09 0.79 1.09
CA LEU A 10 -11.63 0.58 -0.27
C LEU A 10 -12.12 -0.76 -0.81
N ASP A 11 -12.48 -0.79 -2.11
CA ASP A 11 -12.76 -2.05 -2.83
C ASP A 11 -11.49 -2.91 -2.89
N SER A 12 -11.47 -3.91 -2.05
CA SER A 12 -10.35 -4.81 -1.84
C SER A 12 -10.83 -6.08 -1.14
N PRO A 13 -10.08 -7.20 -1.17
CA PRO A 13 -10.44 -8.42 -0.47
C PRO A 13 -10.80 -8.21 1.01
N GLU A 14 -10.12 -7.30 1.69
CA GLU A 14 -10.35 -6.98 3.09
C GLU A 14 -11.74 -6.36 3.34
N ALA A 15 -12.28 -5.63 2.38
CA ALA A 15 -13.62 -5.05 2.48
C ALA A 15 -14.70 -6.15 2.62
N TYR A 16 -14.54 -7.24 1.90
CA TYR A 16 -15.47 -8.38 1.96
C TYR A 16 -15.30 -9.19 3.24
N ILE A 17 -14.08 -9.32 3.73
CA ILE A 17 -13.80 -9.87 5.06
C ILE A 17 -14.46 -9.00 6.13
N MET A 18 -14.32 -7.68 6.04
CA MET A 18 -14.96 -6.73 6.95
C MET A 18 -16.47 -6.87 6.97
N LYS A 19 -17.13 -7.05 5.82
CA LYS A 19 -18.57 -7.37 5.76
C LYS A 19 -18.96 -8.66 6.47
N THR A 20 -18.09 -9.65 6.44
CA THR A 20 -18.33 -10.92 7.16
C THR A 20 -18.20 -10.72 8.66
N PHE A 21 -17.15 -10.04 9.10
CA PHE A 21 -16.93 -9.76 10.53
C PHE A 21 -17.95 -8.78 11.11
N SER A 22 -18.47 -7.84 10.32
CA SER A 22 -19.51 -6.91 10.78
C SER A 22 -20.77 -7.65 11.24
N ARG A 23 -21.14 -8.75 10.57
CA ARG A 23 -22.28 -9.60 11.00
C ARG A 23 -22.03 -10.26 12.36
N LEU A 24 -20.81 -10.73 12.60
CA LEU A 24 -20.42 -11.32 13.88
C LEU A 24 -20.41 -10.26 14.99
N PHE A 25 -19.96 -9.05 14.67
CA PHE A 25 -19.99 -7.91 15.58
C PHE A 25 -21.44 -7.57 15.96
N THR A 26 -22.35 -7.44 15.00
CA THR A 26 -23.78 -7.20 15.25
C THR A 26 -24.39 -8.29 16.12
N GLN A 27 -24.08 -9.57 15.85
CA GLN A 27 -24.57 -10.69 16.68
C GLN A 27 -24.10 -10.60 18.14
N LYS A 28 -22.87 -10.13 18.37
CA LYS A 28 -22.30 -10.02 19.72
C LYS A 28 -22.75 -8.76 20.47
N THR A 29 -22.94 -7.66 19.77
CA THR A 29 -23.14 -6.34 20.41
C THR A 29 -24.56 -5.81 20.26
N GLY A 30 -25.33 -6.30 19.30
CA GLY A 30 -26.61 -5.73 18.90
C GLY A 30 -26.50 -4.43 18.11
N ILE A 31 -25.29 -4.01 17.71
CA ILE A 31 -25.03 -2.80 16.92
C ILE A 31 -24.91 -3.19 15.46
N ASP A 32 -25.78 -2.64 14.62
CA ASP A 32 -25.71 -2.84 13.19
C ASP A 32 -24.50 -2.10 12.57
N VAL A 33 -23.91 -2.68 11.53
CA VAL A 33 -22.77 -2.11 10.83
C VAL A 33 -23.04 -2.10 9.34
N ASN A 34 -23.00 -0.92 8.74
CA ASN A 34 -23.09 -0.70 7.30
C ASN A 34 -21.68 -0.52 6.73
N VAL A 35 -21.29 -1.35 5.77
CA VAL A 35 -19.99 -1.26 5.09
C VAL A 35 -20.21 -0.76 3.67
N CYS A 36 -19.82 0.48 3.40
CA CYS A 36 -19.80 1.11 2.09
C CYS A 36 -18.44 0.83 1.43
N ILE A 37 -18.45 0.24 0.25
CA ILE A 37 -17.24 -0.09 -0.52
C ILE A 37 -17.17 0.86 -1.70
N LEU A 38 -16.07 1.60 -1.79
CA LEU A 38 -15.80 2.57 -2.85
C LEU A 38 -14.45 2.26 -3.52
N SER A 39 -14.29 2.70 -4.75
CA SER A 39 -12.99 2.71 -5.44
C SER A 39 -12.03 3.70 -4.77
N TYR A 40 -10.74 3.60 -5.11
CA TYR A 40 -9.71 4.48 -4.57
C TYR A 40 -10.00 5.97 -4.84
N ASP A 41 -10.41 6.28 -6.07
CA ASP A 41 -10.70 7.66 -6.47
C ASP A 41 -12.00 8.18 -5.82
N GLU A 42 -13.06 7.37 -5.74
CA GLU A 42 -14.31 7.72 -5.06
C GLU A 42 -14.11 8.00 -3.57
N ILE A 43 -13.28 7.21 -2.89
CA ILE A 43 -12.94 7.45 -1.47
C ILE A 43 -12.23 8.78 -1.29
N TYR A 44 -11.25 9.08 -2.14
CA TYR A 44 -10.51 10.32 -2.07
C TYR A 44 -11.41 11.54 -2.30
N GLU A 45 -12.29 11.46 -3.28
CA GLU A 45 -13.28 12.51 -3.55
C GLU A 45 -14.25 12.69 -2.38
N ALA A 46 -14.77 11.59 -1.81
CA ALA A 46 -15.67 11.65 -0.67
C ALA A 46 -15.02 12.32 0.56
N PHE A 47 -13.73 12.10 0.80
CA PHE A 47 -13.03 12.72 1.94
C PHE A 47 -12.71 14.20 1.73
N ASN A 48 -12.75 14.70 0.53
CA ASN A 48 -12.65 16.14 0.25
C ASN A 48 -14.00 16.88 0.40
N SER A 49 -15.11 16.14 0.59
CA SER A 49 -16.43 16.67 0.86
C SER A 49 -16.81 16.41 2.32
N LEU A 50 -16.97 17.46 3.13
CA LEU A 50 -17.40 17.33 4.53
C LEU A 50 -18.79 16.70 4.66
N ASP A 51 -19.71 17.00 3.73
CA ASP A 51 -21.06 16.45 3.73
C ASP A 51 -21.05 14.95 3.49
N GLU A 52 -20.24 14.48 2.53
CA GLU A 52 -20.08 13.07 2.24
C GLU A 52 -19.38 12.34 3.38
N THR A 53 -18.31 12.93 3.94
CA THR A 53 -17.51 12.34 5.04
C THR A 53 -18.34 12.21 6.31
N SER A 54 -19.21 13.17 6.62
CA SER A 54 -20.06 13.17 7.83
C SER A 54 -21.08 12.02 7.88
N ARG A 55 -21.25 11.29 6.79
CA ARG A 55 -22.12 10.08 6.70
C ARG A 55 -21.46 8.83 7.29
N PHE A 56 -20.15 8.88 7.56
CA PHE A 56 -19.38 7.74 8.02
C PHE A 56 -18.82 7.97 9.42
N ASP A 57 -18.88 6.92 10.25
CA ASP A 57 -18.30 6.90 11.59
C ASP A 57 -16.86 6.41 11.58
N ILE A 58 -16.52 5.54 10.64
CA ILE A 58 -15.19 4.94 10.49
C ILE A 58 -14.75 5.07 9.02
N LEU A 59 -13.54 5.60 8.84
CA LEU A 59 -12.95 5.82 7.52
C LEU A 59 -11.74 4.91 7.35
N ARG A 60 -11.69 4.11 6.27
CA ARG A 60 -10.46 3.46 5.85
C ARG A 60 -9.71 4.38 4.92
N LEU A 61 -8.53 4.80 5.36
CA LEU A 61 -7.64 5.72 4.65
C LEU A 61 -6.45 4.97 4.06
N ASP A 62 -5.95 5.46 2.93
CA ASP A 62 -4.58 5.17 2.52
C ASP A 62 -3.60 5.87 3.46
N VAL A 63 -2.48 5.23 3.79
CA VAL A 63 -1.47 5.79 4.70
C VAL A 63 -0.92 7.13 4.21
N THR A 64 -0.83 7.31 2.91
CA THR A 64 -0.35 8.56 2.30
C THR A 64 -1.30 9.75 2.55
N TRP A 65 -2.56 9.48 2.86
CA TRP A 65 -3.57 10.50 3.14
C TRP A 65 -3.70 10.83 4.63
N LEU A 66 -3.18 9.97 5.52
CA LEU A 66 -3.40 10.10 6.96
C LEU A 66 -2.98 11.49 7.47
N SER A 67 -1.77 11.94 7.14
CA SER A 67 -1.28 13.26 7.58
C SER A 67 -2.12 14.42 7.06
N TRP A 68 -2.71 14.28 5.87
CA TRP A 68 -3.55 15.32 5.27
C TRP A 68 -4.92 15.41 5.91
N PHE A 69 -5.54 14.27 6.23
CA PHE A 69 -6.92 14.23 6.72
C PHE A 69 -7.03 14.14 8.24
N ALA A 70 -6.00 13.73 8.98
CA ALA A 70 -6.08 13.49 10.41
C ALA A 70 -6.72 14.64 11.18
N GLN A 71 -6.16 15.83 11.10
CA GLN A 71 -6.67 16.98 11.84
C GLN A 71 -7.96 17.59 11.27
N LYS A 72 -8.36 17.21 10.07
CA LYS A 72 -9.56 17.75 9.40
C LYS A 72 -10.79 16.88 9.61
N LEU A 73 -10.60 15.56 9.60
CA LEU A 73 -11.69 14.59 9.55
C LEU A 73 -11.70 13.62 10.73
N LEU A 74 -10.54 13.38 11.36
CA LEU A 74 -10.40 12.31 12.33
C LEU A 74 -10.28 12.89 13.75
N ARG A 75 -10.75 12.10 14.71
CA ARG A 75 -10.50 12.35 16.13
C ARG A 75 -9.30 11.52 16.60
N PRO A 76 -8.45 12.04 17.48
CA PRO A 76 -7.45 11.21 18.16
C PRO A 76 -8.10 10.01 18.82
N LEU A 77 -7.58 8.82 18.60
CA LEU A 77 -8.17 7.60 19.18
C LEU A 77 -8.04 7.54 20.70
N SER A 78 -7.10 8.28 21.29
CA SER A 78 -6.99 8.47 22.74
C SER A 78 -8.20 9.15 23.39
N GLU A 79 -8.99 9.91 22.61
CA GLU A 79 -10.26 10.47 23.07
C GLU A 79 -11.40 9.44 23.16
N ILE A 80 -11.23 8.29 22.49
CA ILE A 80 -12.20 7.19 22.45
C ILE A 80 -11.79 6.10 23.42
N ASP A 81 -10.50 5.78 23.46
CA ASP A 81 -9.90 4.78 24.34
C ASP A 81 -8.55 5.28 24.87
N GLU A 82 -8.50 5.60 26.18
CA GLU A 82 -7.28 6.07 26.84
C GLU A 82 -6.15 5.02 26.84
N ASN A 83 -6.47 3.75 26.63
CA ASN A 83 -5.51 2.64 26.58
C ASN A 83 -5.13 2.23 25.15
N ILE A 84 -5.47 3.04 24.14
CA ILE A 84 -5.23 2.71 22.73
C ILE A 84 -3.76 2.38 22.42
N GLU A 85 -2.82 3.01 23.15
CA GLU A 85 -1.38 2.72 23.04
C GLU A 85 -1.05 1.24 23.25
N ASN A 86 -1.75 0.58 24.19
CA ASN A 86 -1.51 -0.83 24.49
C ASN A 86 -1.90 -1.73 23.30
N SER A 87 -2.84 -1.29 22.49
CA SER A 87 -3.27 -2.02 21.29
C SER A 87 -2.23 -2.01 20.18
N LEU A 88 -1.29 -1.06 20.21
CA LEU A 88 -0.25 -0.93 19.18
C LEU A 88 0.89 -1.95 19.36
N GLY A 89 1.11 -2.47 20.55
CA GLY A 89 2.18 -3.42 20.85
C GLY A 89 2.04 -4.78 20.15
N GLN A 90 0.90 -5.07 19.55
CA GLN A 90 0.67 -6.30 18.78
C GLN A 90 1.11 -6.20 17.30
N TYR A 91 1.41 -4.99 16.83
CA TYR A 91 1.84 -4.77 15.45
C TYR A 91 3.35 -4.93 15.29
N VAL A 92 3.79 -5.19 14.07
CA VAL A 92 5.21 -5.23 13.72
C VAL A 92 5.86 -3.88 14.00
N GLU A 93 7.09 -3.89 14.50
CA GLU A 93 7.87 -2.69 14.78
C GLU A 93 7.91 -1.75 13.55
N GLY A 94 7.77 -0.46 13.80
CA GLY A 94 7.70 0.61 12.79
C GLY A 94 6.30 0.83 12.20
N VAL A 95 5.39 -0.15 12.25
CA VAL A 95 4.03 0.03 11.72
C VAL A 95 3.25 1.08 12.51
N PRO A 96 3.22 1.08 13.85
CA PRO A 96 2.50 2.10 14.60
C PRO A 96 2.97 3.53 14.31
N GLU A 97 4.26 3.73 14.18
CA GLU A 97 4.87 5.05 13.95
C GLU A 97 4.50 5.61 12.58
N HIS A 98 4.48 4.77 11.55
CA HIS A 98 4.28 5.19 10.16
C HIS A 98 2.82 5.17 9.70
N TYR A 99 1.98 4.29 10.29
CA TYR A 99 0.60 4.08 9.84
C TYR A 99 -0.47 4.63 10.80
N CYS A 100 -0.11 4.95 12.05
CA CYS A 100 -1.08 5.30 13.06
C CYS A 100 -0.99 6.74 13.54
N ARG A 101 0.22 7.34 13.51
CA ARG A 101 0.52 8.60 14.19
C ARG A 101 0.64 9.79 13.25
N VAL A 102 0.11 10.91 13.72
CA VAL A 102 0.33 12.25 13.14
C VAL A 102 0.65 13.20 14.29
N HIS A 103 1.78 13.88 14.23
CA HIS A 103 2.27 14.76 15.29
C HIS A 103 2.24 14.12 16.70
N GLY A 104 2.62 12.84 16.76
CA GLY A 104 2.70 12.07 18.02
C GLY A 104 1.36 11.52 18.52
N GLN A 105 0.22 11.91 17.96
CA GLN A 105 -1.09 11.40 18.34
C GLN A 105 -1.55 10.27 17.44
N ILE A 106 -2.25 9.28 17.99
CA ILE A 106 -2.80 8.15 17.25
C ILE A 106 -4.15 8.55 16.66
N TYR A 107 -4.24 8.50 15.32
CA TYR A 107 -5.48 8.78 14.59
C TYR A 107 -6.05 7.57 13.88
N ALA A 108 -5.23 6.53 13.67
CA ALA A 108 -5.65 5.34 12.94
C ALA A 108 -5.07 4.05 13.54
N LEU A 109 -5.68 2.93 13.20
CA LEU A 109 -5.14 1.59 13.41
C LEU A 109 -4.89 0.94 12.04
N PRO A 110 -3.77 0.21 11.85
CA PRO A 110 -3.46 -0.40 10.57
C PRO A 110 -4.38 -1.61 10.34
N VAL A 111 -4.97 -1.69 9.14
CA VAL A 111 -5.78 -2.83 8.72
C VAL A 111 -4.90 -3.82 7.95
N THR A 112 -4.23 -3.34 6.92
CA THR A 112 -3.37 -4.14 6.04
C THR A 112 -2.12 -3.36 5.66
N PRO A 113 -1.09 -3.35 6.53
CA PRO A 113 0.20 -2.82 6.14
C PRO A 113 0.75 -3.62 4.95
N SER A 114 1.21 -2.93 3.93
CA SER A 114 1.75 -3.56 2.72
C SER A 114 3.17 -3.10 2.44
N VAL A 115 3.89 -3.93 1.69
CA VAL A 115 5.25 -3.63 1.22
C VAL A 115 5.35 -3.88 -0.26
N GLN A 116 6.19 -3.13 -0.95
CA GLN A 116 6.54 -3.43 -2.33
C GLN A 116 7.52 -4.60 -2.36
N ILE A 117 7.21 -5.61 -3.17
CA ILE A 117 8.05 -6.80 -3.33
C ILE A 117 8.36 -6.97 -4.82
N LEU A 118 9.63 -7.23 -5.12
CA LEU A 118 10.06 -7.59 -6.46
C LEU A 118 9.86 -9.08 -6.70
N TYR A 119 8.99 -9.41 -7.65
CA TYR A 119 8.87 -10.76 -8.19
C TYR A 119 9.72 -10.88 -9.45
N TYR A 120 10.44 -12.01 -9.61
CA TYR A 120 11.23 -12.26 -10.80
C TYR A 120 11.02 -13.67 -11.34
N ARG A 121 11.26 -13.84 -12.62
CA ARG A 121 11.18 -15.12 -13.35
C ARG A 121 12.43 -15.96 -13.03
N LYS A 122 12.31 -16.84 -12.03
CA LYS A 122 13.39 -17.71 -11.58
C LYS A 122 13.97 -18.55 -12.75
N ASP A 123 13.12 -19.06 -13.61
CA ASP A 123 13.53 -19.85 -14.79
C ASP A 123 14.44 -19.07 -15.76
N LEU A 124 14.22 -17.76 -15.92
CA LEU A 124 15.08 -16.90 -16.75
C LEU A 124 16.41 -16.58 -16.06
N PHE A 125 16.36 -16.28 -14.77
CA PHE A 125 17.55 -15.98 -13.98
C PHE A 125 18.46 -17.19 -13.76
N GLU A 126 17.91 -18.41 -13.76
CA GLU A 126 18.66 -19.65 -13.64
C GLU A 126 19.06 -20.24 -15.01
N SER A 127 18.56 -19.70 -16.12
CA SER A 127 18.88 -20.15 -17.47
C SER A 127 20.39 -20.03 -17.76
N PRO A 128 21.09 -21.12 -18.11
CA PRO A 128 22.51 -21.06 -18.47
C PRO A 128 22.78 -20.12 -19.64
N ILE A 129 21.85 -20.04 -20.59
CA ILE A 129 21.95 -19.16 -21.77
C ILE A 129 21.85 -17.71 -21.34
N CYS A 130 20.83 -17.35 -20.55
CA CYS A 130 20.68 -15.98 -20.07
C CYS A 130 21.85 -15.54 -19.20
N LYS A 131 22.31 -16.39 -18.30
CA LYS A 131 23.48 -16.10 -17.45
C LYS A 131 24.74 -15.83 -18.27
N ARG A 132 25.02 -16.69 -19.25
CA ARG A 132 26.18 -16.52 -20.12
C ARG A 132 26.08 -15.22 -20.93
N THR A 133 24.95 -15.00 -21.60
CA THR A 133 24.77 -13.81 -22.45
C THR A 133 24.83 -12.51 -21.63
N TYR A 134 24.26 -12.52 -20.43
CA TYR A 134 24.34 -11.38 -19.51
C TYR A 134 25.78 -11.11 -19.08
N PHE A 135 26.52 -12.16 -18.72
CA PHE A 135 27.93 -12.06 -18.34
C PHE A 135 28.82 -11.58 -19.50
N GLU A 136 28.60 -12.09 -20.72
CA GLU A 136 29.33 -11.64 -21.91
C GLU A 136 29.10 -10.14 -22.19
N GLN A 137 27.91 -9.63 -21.90
CA GLN A 137 27.56 -8.24 -22.16
C GLN A 137 28.01 -7.27 -21.05
N PHE A 138 27.86 -7.66 -19.78
CA PHE A 138 28.03 -6.75 -18.64
C PHE A 138 29.23 -7.13 -17.74
N HIS A 139 29.84 -8.28 -17.92
CA HIS A 139 30.90 -8.85 -17.08
C HIS A 139 30.47 -9.01 -15.61
N GLU A 140 29.18 -9.22 -15.38
CA GLU A 140 28.54 -9.41 -14.09
C GLU A 140 27.65 -10.65 -14.10
N GLU A 141 27.40 -11.24 -12.93
CA GLU A 141 26.48 -12.37 -12.82
C GLU A 141 25.01 -11.89 -12.88
N LEU A 142 24.18 -12.61 -13.62
CA LEU A 142 22.75 -12.39 -13.62
C LEU A 142 22.13 -12.86 -12.30
N GLN A 143 21.77 -11.92 -11.44
CA GLN A 143 21.13 -12.15 -10.14
C GLN A 143 19.95 -11.17 -9.97
N PRO A 144 19.00 -11.46 -9.05
CA PRO A 144 17.97 -10.49 -8.68
C PRO A 144 18.59 -9.16 -8.26
N PRO A 145 18.11 -8.03 -8.78
CA PRO A 145 18.72 -6.73 -8.55
C PRO A 145 18.60 -6.28 -7.09
N LYS A 146 19.61 -5.63 -6.58
CA LYS A 146 19.67 -5.00 -5.25
C LYS A 146 19.52 -3.48 -5.31
N THR A 147 19.70 -2.90 -6.49
CA THR A 147 19.59 -1.46 -6.73
C THR A 147 18.68 -1.19 -7.92
N PHE A 148 18.14 0.03 -8.04
CA PHE A 148 17.37 0.40 -9.22
C PHE A 148 18.24 0.53 -10.49
N GLU A 149 19.53 0.75 -10.37
CA GLU A 149 20.45 0.72 -11.50
C GLU A 149 20.57 -0.71 -12.06
N GLU A 150 20.81 -1.69 -11.20
CA GLU A 150 20.81 -3.11 -11.59
C GLU A 150 19.46 -3.54 -12.15
N TYR A 151 18.36 -3.12 -11.51
CA TYR A 151 17.00 -3.38 -11.99
C TYR A 151 16.79 -2.85 -13.40
N ASN A 152 17.16 -1.61 -13.69
CA ASN A 152 16.99 -0.99 -15.00
C ASN A 152 17.83 -1.70 -16.06
N ARG A 153 19.07 -2.09 -15.75
CA ARG A 153 19.96 -2.82 -16.63
C ARG A 153 19.41 -4.22 -16.97
N ILE A 154 18.95 -4.95 -15.97
CA ILE A 154 18.34 -6.28 -16.15
C ILE A 154 17.02 -6.18 -16.93
N ALA A 155 16.20 -5.17 -16.64
CA ALA A 155 14.98 -4.92 -17.38
C ALA A 155 15.26 -4.64 -18.86
N ALA A 156 16.27 -3.82 -19.16
CA ALA A 156 16.71 -3.57 -20.55
C ALA A 156 17.22 -4.84 -21.23
N PHE A 157 18.02 -5.65 -20.54
CA PHE A 157 18.53 -6.93 -21.05
C PHE A 157 17.39 -7.91 -21.43
N PHE A 158 16.32 -7.94 -20.65
CA PHE A 158 15.14 -8.77 -20.92
C PHE A 158 14.08 -8.09 -21.80
N THR A 159 14.29 -6.88 -22.28
CA THR A 159 13.36 -6.19 -23.18
C THR A 159 13.81 -6.40 -24.63
N ARG A 160 12.99 -7.07 -25.45
CA ARG A 160 13.35 -7.48 -26.82
C ARG A 160 13.66 -6.30 -27.74
N ASP A 161 12.96 -5.20 -27.59
CA ASP A 161 13.20 -3.98 -28.39
C ASP A 161 14.58 -3.35 -28.12
N LEU A 162 15.14 -3.61 -26.94
CA LEU A 162 16.48 -3.13 -26.54
C LEU A 162 17.55 -4.21 -26.72
N THR A 163 17.17 -5.47 -26.54
CA THR A 163 18.04 -6.65 -26.64
C THR A 163 17.34 -7.70 -27.51
N PRO A 164 17.57 -7.72 -28.83
CA PRO A 164 16.86 -8.62 -29.75
C PRO A 164 16.94 -10.11 -29.42
N SER A 165 18.00 -10.54 -28.72
CA SER A 165 18.18 -11.91 -28.24
C SER A 165 17.39 -12.25 -26.99
N SER A 166 16.63 -11.31 -26.42
CA SER A 166 15.82 -11.56 -25.23
C SER A 166 14.78 -12.65 -25.48
N PRO A 167 14.67 -13.66 -24.59
CA PRO A 167 13.67 -14.71 -24.70
C PRO A 167 12.24 -14.22 -24.43
N VAL A 168 12.08 -13.02 -23.88
CA VAL A 168 10.78 -12.43 -23.53
C VAL A 168 10.63 -11.04 -24.16
N PRO A 169 9.40 -10.59 -24.44
CA PRO A 169 9.18 -9.28 -25.05
C PRO A 169 9.47 -8.11 -24.11
N TYR A 170 9.17 -8.26 -22.83
CA TYR A 170 9.26 -7.18 -21.83
C TYR A 170 10.11 -7.63 -20.63
N GLY A 171 11.06 -6.80 -20.25
CA GLY A 171 11.97 -7.07 -19.13
C GLY A 171 11.38 -6.74 -17.77
N SER A 172 10.37 -5.89 -17.74
CA SER A 172 9.68 -5.51 -16.49
C SER A 172 8.29 -4.98 -16.78
N THR A 173 7.51 -4.87 -15.72
CA THR A 173 6.24 -4.13 -15.68
C THR A 173 6.23 -3.22 -14.47
N ILE A 174 5.75 -2.00 -14.64
CA ILE A 174 5.55 -1.05 -13.56
C ILE A 174 4.15 -0.47 -13.63
N THR A 175 3.60 -0.11 -12.49
CA THR A 175 2.23 0.40 -12.40
C THR A 175 2.23 1.92 -12.48
N LEU A 176 1.93 2.45 -13.67
CA LEU A 176 1.85 3.90 -13.94
C LEU A 176 0.45 4.36 -14.34
N GLY A 177 -0.55 3.47 -14.27
CA GLY A 177 -1.90 3.73 -14.76
C GLY A 177 -2.76 4.65 -13.89
N SER A 178 -2.43 4.81 -12.60
CA SER A 178 -3.08 5.76 -11.71
C SER A 178 -2.07 6.65 -11.00
N THR A 179 -2.45 7.89 -10.71
CA THR A 179 -1.55 8.89 -10.09
C THR A 179 -1.04 8.44 -8.72
N GLY A 180 -1.88 7.82 -7.90
CA GLY A 180 -1.48 7.35 -6.56
C GLY A 180 -0.42 6.25 -6.60
N VAL A 181 -0.60 5.25 -7.46
CA VAL A 181 0.36 4.13 -7.58
C VAL A 181 1.63 4.56 -8.30
N ALA A 182 1.53 5.42 -9.32
CA ALA A 182 2.69 6.02 -9.97
C ALA A 182 3.54 6.84 -9.00
N GLY A 183 2.90 7.56 -8.05
CA GLY A 183 3.58 8.25 -6.96
C GLY A 183 4.40 7.32 -6.08
N SER A 184 3.88 6.16 -5.72
CA SER A 184 4.60 5.14 -4.93
C SER A 184 5.81 4.59 -5.67
N GLU A 185 5.70 4.33 -6.98
CA GLU A 185 6.82 3.90 -7.82
C GLU A 185 7.93 4.97 -7.92
N PHE A 186 7.54 6.23 -8.04
CA PHE A 186 8.47 7.36 -8.03
C PHE A 186 9.17 7.50 -6.68
N LEU A 187 8.42 7.48 -5.57
CA LEU A 187 8.96 7.65 -4.22
C LEU A 187 9.92 6.52 -3.86
N ALA A 188 9.64 5.27 -4.24
CA ALA A 188 10.54 4.15 -4.01
C ALA A 188 11.93 4.38 -4.64
N ARG A 189 11.97 4.94 -5.86
CA ARG A 189 13.23 5.29 -6.55
C ARG A 189 13.91 6.49 -5.91
N LEU A 190 13.14 7.51 -5.55
CA LEU A 190 13.67 8.71 -4.91
C LEU A 190 14.32 8.39 -3.58
N PHE A 191 13.67 7.62 -2.71
CA PHE A 191 14.22 7.22 -1.42
C PHE A 191 15.40 6.26 -1.52
N ALA A 192 15.57 5.54 -2.61
CA ALA A 192 16.77 4.75 -2.85
C ALA A 192 18.02 5.63 -3.08
N ILE A 193 17.84 6.85 -3.56
CA ILE A 193 18.91 7.82 -3.83
C ILE A 193 19.05 8.81 -2.66
N GLN A 194 17.93 9.27 -2.12
CA GLN A 194 17.88 10.32 -1.11
C GLN A 194 17.00 9.86 0.07
N LYS A 195 17.58 9.80 1.27
CA LYS A 195 16.90 9.27 2.46
C LYS A 195 15.78 10.17 2.98
N ASN A 196 15.83 11.47 2.70
CA ASN A 196 14.85 12.46 3.15
C ASN A 196 14.42 13.33 1.99
N LEU A 197 13.15 13.74 1.98
CA LEU A 197 12.61 14.69 1.00
C LEU A 197 12.93 16.15 1.35
N TYR A 198 13.25 16.41 2.62
CA TYR A 198 13.54 17.75 3.17
C TYR A 198 14.74 17.66 4.12
#